data_ecfcca18cc442b51da736d70114d008a
#
_entry.id   ecfcca18cc442b51da736d70114d008a
#
_cell.length_a   1.000
_cell.length_b   1.000
_cell.length_c   1.000
_cell.angle_alpha   90.00
_cell.angle_beta   90.00
_cell.angle_gamma   90.00
#
_symmetry.space_group_name_H-M   'P 1'
#
loop_
_entity.id
_entity.type
_entity.pdbx_description
1 polymer ?
#
loop_
_entity_poly.entity_id
_entity_poly.type
_entity_poly.pdbx_seq_one_letter_code
_entity_poly.pdbx_strand_id
1 'polypeptide(L)'
;MKSDIQISQEAHLLPIQDIAKNLNIDQDDIEFYGKYKAKFSHSIWSKIATKKTGKLVLVTAINPTPAGEGKTTVTVGLGQALNHIGKNAIIALREPSLGPCFGIKGGAAGGGYSQVVPMEDLNLHFTGDFHAITSANNLLAAMLDNSIYQGNPLNIDPKKIVFKRCMDMNDRTLRNIVVGLGGEKDGITREDNFVITVASEIMSILCLAEDIQDLKQRLSQIIVAYSYNDDPITANDLQAVGAMASLLKDAINPNLVQTLENTPAIIHGGPFANIAHGCNSVRATKLALQLADITITEAGFGADLGAEKFFDIKCRMSGLHPDCAVIVVTTKALKYNGGLGKNEWDNEDLVALEKGIANLEKHIENLKKYGLPMIVSLNAYVTDSIVEHQFIEQFCQDRDCRFAITKVWEKGGEGGIELAKQVIDTLENEQSQFQLIYPDNASLYEKIDTVAKEIYGANGVTYSQHARNMLEKIENMGFGHFPVCMAKTQYSLSDNPTLLGRPTDFTINVREVYVSAGAGFVVALTGTITTMPGLPKTPAAIKVDINNRGKIDGLI
;
A
#
# COMPACT_ATOMS: atom_id res chain seq x y z
N MET A 1 4.95 25.59 -15.98
CA MET A 1 3.92 24.98 -15.12
C MET A 1 4.33 25.11 -13.66
N LYS A 2 3.40 25.28 -12.72
CA LYS A 2 3.73 25.26 -11.29
C LYS A 2 4.08 23.82 -10.87
N SER A 3 4.98 23.67 -9.90
CA SER A 3 5.25 22.37 -9.28
C SER A 3 4.11 21.93 -8.34
N ASP A 4 4.04 20.64 -8.02
CA ASP A 4 3.00 20.09 -7.14
C ASP A 4 3.01 20.78 -5.77
N ILE A 5 4.19 21.03 -5.19
CA ILE A 5 4.32 21.76 -3.93
C ILE A 5 3.82 23.22 -4.04
N GLN A 6 4.08 23.92 -5.17
CA GLN A 6 3.59 25.28 -5.39
C GLN A 6 2.07 25.32 -5.49
N ILE A 7 1.46 24.35 -6.19
CA ILE A 7 0.00 24.21 -6.29
C ILE A 7 -0.60 24.01 -4.90
N SER A 8 -0.03 23.08 -4.10
CA SER A 8 -0.47 22.80 -2.74
C SER A 8 -0.37 24.02 -1.82
N GLN A 9 0.73 24.77 -1.88
CA GLN A 9 0.98 25.93 -1.03
C GLN A 9 0.11 27.14 -1.37
N GLU A 10 -0.40 27.23 -2.59
CA GLU A 10 -1.34 28.28 -3.04
C GLU A 10 -2.80 27.90 -2.84
N ALA A 11 -3.07 26.67 -2.43
CA ALA A 11 -4.42 26.16 -2.26
C ALA A 11 -5.20 26.89 -1.15
N HIS A 12 -6.49 27.08 -1.37
CA HIS A 12 -7.40 27.60 -0.36
C HIS A 12 -8.00 26.46 0.45
N LEU A 13 -7.40 26.17 1.63
CA LEU A 13 -7.83 25.10 2.51
C LEU A 13 -8.96 25.56 3.44
N LEU A 14 -9.99 24.74 3.58
CA LEU A 14 -10.97 24.89 4.62
C LEU A 14 -10.41 24.43 5.98
N PRO A 15 -10.81 25.03 7.10
CA PRO A 15 -10.54 24.45 8.41
C PRO A 15 -11.04 23.02 8.48
N ILE A 16 -10.28 22.13 9.13
CA ILE A 16 -10.62 20.69 9.18
C ILE A 16 -11.96 20.42 9.88
N GLN A 17 -12.36 21.30 10.79
CA GLN A 17 -13.69 21.26 11.42
C GLN A 17 -14.84 21.40 10.41
N ASP A 18 -14.65 22.19 9.35
CA ASP A 18 -15.67 22.38 8.31
C ASP A 18 -15.75 21.15 7.42
N ILE A 19 -14.61 20.51 7.14
CA ILE A 19 -14.57 19.22 6.44
C ILE A 19 -15.27 18.13 7.27
N ALA A 20 -15.01 18.05 8.59
CA ALA A 20 -15.68 17.11 9.48
C ALA A 20 -17.19 17.36 9.53
N LYS A 21 -17.62 18.64 9.58
CA LYS A 21 -19.03 19.01 9.57
C LYS A 21 -19.75 18.58 8.29
N ASN A 22 -19.08 18.67 7.13
CA ASN A 22 -19.63 18.18 5.86
C ASN A 22 -19.86 16.66 5.85
N LEU A 23 -19.13 15.91 6.70
CA LEU A 23 -19.33 14.48 6.93
C LEU A 23 -20.33 14.17 8.06
N ASN A 24 -20.99 15.18 8.64
CA ASN A 24 -21.85 15.07 9.82
C ASN A 24 -21.12 14.47 11.03
N ILE A 25 -19.88 14.93 11.27
CA ILE A 25 -19.04 14.55 12.39
C ILE A 25 -18.94 15.73 13.34
N ASP A 26 -19.18 15.46 14.64
CA ASP A 26 -19.06 16.45 15.71
C ASP A 26 -17.60 16.73 16.04
N GLN A 27 -17.31 17.90 16.59
CA GLN A 27 -15.95 18.27 17.02
C GLN A 27 -15.41 17.33 18.11
N ASP A 28 -16.28 16.77 18.95
CA ASP A 28 -15.90 15.81 20.00
C ASP A 28 -15.45 14.43 19.46
N ASP A 29 -15.71 14.18 18.18
CA ASP A 29 -15.31 12.93 17.50
C ASP A 29 -14.00 13.04 16.75
N ILE A 30 -13.33 14.19 16.81
CA ILE A 30 -12.04 14.44 16.20
C ILE A 30 -11.08 15.14 17.15
N GLU A 31 -9.80 14.82 17.02
CA GLU A 31 -8.69 15.48 17.72
C GLU A 31 -7.92 16.34 16.72
N PHE A 32 -7.83 17.65 16.97
CA PHE A 32 -7.18 18.58 16.05
C PHE A 32 -5.66 18.49 16.09
N TYR A 33 -5.05 18.29 14.94
CA TYR A 33 -3.62 18.38 14.70
C TYR A 33 -3.29 19.65 13.90
N GLY A 34 -3.60 20.82 14.48
CA GLY A 34 -3.55 22.12 13.81
C GLY A 34 -4.85 22.42 13.05
N LYS A 35 -4.79 23.40 12.12
CA LYS A 35 -5.97 23.94 11.47
C LYS A 35 -6.57 23.05 10.38
N TYR A 36 -5.74 22.21 9.74
CA TYR A 36 -6.07 21.52 8.50
C TYR A 36 -6.00 20.01 8.57
N LYS A 37 -5.71 19.45 9.75
CA LYS A 37 -5.60 18.01 10.01
C LYS A 37 -6.32 17.64 11.29
N ALA A 38 -6.87 16.45 11.35
CA ALA A 38 -7.41 15.88 12.59
C ALA A 38 -7.25 14.36 12.59
N LYS A 39 -7.30 13.76 13.78
CA LYS A 39 -7.54 12.32 13.96
C LYS A 39 -8.97 12.08 14.36
N PHE A 40 -9.55 10.96 13.93
CA PHE A 40 -10.81 10.50 14.47
C PHE A 40 -10.61 9.98 15.89
N SER A 41 -11.53 10.33 16.80
CA SER A 41 -11.48 9.81 18.17
C SER A 41 -12.10 8.40 18.25
N HIS A 42 -11.85 7.70 19.37
CA HIS A 42 -12.46 6.39 19.61
C HIS A 42 -14.00 6.43 19.67
N SER A 43 -14.59 7.57 20.05
CA SER A 43 -16.05 7.73 20.17
C SER A 43 -16.81 7.59 18.85
N ILE A 44 -16.16 7.90 17.71
CA ILE A 44 -16.79 7.87 16.39
C ILE A 44 -17.38 6.48 16.06
N TRP A 45 -16.71 5.41 16.46
CA TRP A 45 -17.11 4.03 16.09
C TRP A 45 -18.49 3.65 16.61
N SER A 46 -18.85 4.06 17.81
CA SER A 46 -20.19 3.81 18.37
C SER A 46 -21.28 4.58 17.63
N LYS A 47 -20.96 5.78 17.13
CA LYS A 47 -21.92 6.65 16.42
C LYS A 47 -22.19 6.20 14.99
N ILE A 48 -21.18 5.61 14.32
CA ILE A 48 -21.32 5.17 12.92
C ILE A 48 -21.79 3.73 12.79
N ALA A 49 -21.75 2.90 13.83
CA ALA A 49 -22.05 1.47 13.79
C ALA A 49 -23.39 1.10 13.13
N THR A 50 -24.38 1.99 13.18
CA THR A 50 -25.73 1.78 12.61
C THR A 50 -25.93 2.46 11.26
N LYS A 51 -24.93 3.17 10.73
CA LYS A 51 -25.07 3.83 9.42
C LYS A 51 -25.05 2.80 8.29
N LYS A 52 -25.73 3.12 7.19
CA LYS A 52 -25.69 2.30 5.97
C LYS A 52 -24.26 2.35 5.39
N THR A 53 -23.73 1.20 5.04
CA THR A 53 -22.44 1.07 4.38
C THR A 53 -22.52 1.58 2.93
N GLY A 54 -21.62 2.47 2.54
CA GLY A 54 -21.46 2.96 1.18
C GLY A 54 -20.84 1.93 0.23
N LYS A 55 -20.63 2.34 -1.02
CA LYS A 55 -20.02 1.55 -2.08
C LYS A 55 -18.50 1.70 -2.07
N LEU A 56 -17.79 0.60 -2.33
CA LEU A 56 -16.32 0.55 -2.33
C LEU A 56 -15.76 0.45 -3.75
N VAL A 57 -15.02 1.45 -4.17
CA VAL A 57 -14.33 1.52 -5.46
C VAL A 57 -12.82 1.37 -5.23
N LEU A 58 -12.24 0.33 -5.83
CA LEU A 58 -10.79 0.12 -5.81
C LEU A 58 -10.13 0.72 -7.05
N VAL A 59 -9.16 1.59 -6.87
CA VAL A 59 -8.28 2.07 -7.95
C VAL A 59 -6.98 1.27 -7.93
N THR A 60 -6.67 0.65 -9.05
CA THR A 60 -5.43 -0.10 -9.29
C THR A 60 -4.81 0.33 -10.62
N ALA A 61 -3.77 -0.34 -11.09
CA ALA A 61 -3.10 -0.02 -12.35
C ALA A 61 -2.52 -1.27 -13.02
N ILE A 62 -2.01 -1.10 -14.23
CA ILE A 62 -1.12 -2.07 -14.87
C ILE A 62 0.28 -2.05 -14.21
N ASN A 63 1.21 -2.92 -14.65
CA ASN A 63 2.59 -2.87 -14.15
C ASN A 63 3.20 -1.48 -14.42
N PRO A 64 3.76 -0.82 -13.38
CA PRO A 64 4.20 0.56 -13.48
C PRO A 64 5.52 0.71 -14.25
N THR A 65 5.71 1.90 -14.82
CA THR A 65 7.03 2.40 -15.20
C THR A 65 7.82 2.84 -13.95
N PRO A 66 9.14 3.06 -14.06
CA PRO A 66 9.92 3.70 -13.00
C PRO A 66 9.43 5.10 -12.60
N ALA A 67 8.67 5.78 -13.47
CA ALA A 67 8.07 7.10 -13.19
C ALA A 67 6.73 7.02 -12.44
N GLY A 68 6.08 5.85 -12.46
CA GLY A 68 4.72 5.65 -11.93
C GLY A 68 3.62 5.99 -12.94
N GLU A 69 2.37 5.62 -12.63
CA GLU A 69 1.22 5.72 -13.55
C GLU A 69 0.19 6.78 -13.12
N GLY A 70 0.49 7.53 -12.08
CA GLY A 70 -0.44 8.53 -11.57
C GLY A 70 -1.70 7.96 -10.90
N LYS A 71 -1.63 6.73 -10.38
CA LYS A 71 -2.76 6.06 -9.74
C LYS A 71 -3.36 6.89 -8.61
N THR A 72 -2.54 7.40 -7.68
CA THR A 72 -3.02 8.25 -6.59
C THR A 72 -3.66 9.54 -7.12
N THR A 73 -3.08 10.15 -8.16
CA THR A 73 -3.64 11.33 -8.83
C THR A 73 -5.04 11.03 -9.40
N VAL A 74 -5.21 9.86 -10.06
CA VAL A 74 -6.52 9.44 -10.57
C VAL A 74 -7.49 9.14 -9.42
N THR A 75 -7.03 8.51 -8.34
CA THR A 75 -7.86 8.24 -7.14
C THR A 75 -8.39 9.52 -6.52
N VAL A 76 -7.53 10.52 -6.35
CA VAL A 76 -7.90 11.84 -5.82
C VAL A 76 -8.82 12.56 -6.79
N GLY A 77 -8.46 12.62 -8.07
CA GLY A 77 -9.26 13.28 -9.11
C GLY A 77 -10.64 12.65 -9.28
N LEU A 78 -10.77 11.32 -9.17
CA LEU A 78 -12.07 10.63 -9.18
C LEU A 78 -12.93 11.04 -7.98
N GLY A 79 -12.34 11.11 -6.77
CA GLY A 79 -13.06 11.58 -5.58
C GLY A 79 -13.56 13.00 -5.72
N GLN A 80 -12.71 13.90 -6.23
CA GLN A 80 -13.10 15.29 -6.55
C GLN A 80 -14.22 15.32 -7.61
N ALA A 81 -14.09 14.56 -8.69
CA ALA A 81 -15.06 14.49 -9.78
C ALA A 81 -16.44 13.99 -9.32
N LEU A 82 -16.49 12.97 -8.47
CA LEU A 82 -17.73 12.46 -7.89
C LEU A 82 -18.45 13.55 -7.08
N ASN A 83 -17.71 14.31 -6.27
CA ASN A 83 -18.29 15.44 -5.53
C ASN A 83 -18.73 16.57 -6.47
N HIS A 84 -18.02 16.85 -7.56
CA HIS A 84 -18.46 17.82 -8.60
C HIS A 84 -19.81 17.47 -9.22
N ILE A 85 -20.10 16.19 -9.43
CA ILE A 85 -21.40 15.73 -9.96
C ILE A 85 -22.45 15.48 -8.88
N GLY A 86 -22.20 15.98 -7.64
CA GLY A 86 -23.16 15.97 -6.54
C GLY A 86 -23.29 14.64 -5.80
N LYS A 87 -22.32 13.73 -5.94
CA LYS A 87 -22.28 12.48 -5.16
C LYS A 87 -21.47 12.70 -3.88
N ASN A 88 -21.89 12.08 -2.78
CA ASN A 88 -21.15 12.13 -1.52
C ASN A 88 -20.04 11.07 -1.54
N ALA A 89 -18.81 11.49 -1.85
CA ALA A 89 -17.65 10.61 -1.98
C ALA A 89 -16.53 11.01 -1.01
N ILE A 90 -15.82 10.00 -0.49
CA ILE A 90 -14.66 10.13 0.37
C ILE A 90 -13.51 9.26 -0.17
N ILE A 91 -12.28 9.73 0.05
CA ILE A 91 -11.08 9.04 -0.40
C ILE A 91 -10.38 8.43 0.81
N ALA A 92 -9.89 7.18 0.70
CA ALA A 92 -9.12 6.51 1.73
C ALA A 92 -7.77 6.04 1.17
N LEU A 93 -6.66 6.62 1.66
CA LEU A 93 -5.31 6.43 1.12
C LEU A 93 -4.32 6.01 2.20
N ARG A 94 -3.13 5.58 1.74
CA ARG A 94 -1.98 5.33 2.60
C ARG A 94 -1.27 6.63 2.97
N GLU A 95 -0.66 6.64 4.14
CA GLU A 95 0.27 7.67 4.57
C GLU A 95 1.62 7.47 3.86
N PRO A 96 2.26 8.54 3.34
CA PRO A 96 3.59 8.46 2.73
C PRO A 96 4.69 8.18 3.74
N SER A 97 5.72 7.41 3.35
CA SER A 97 6.95 7.18 4.12
C SER A 97 8.04 8.17 3.73
N LEU A 98 8.85 8.60 4.69
CA LEU A 98 9.96 9.55 4.48
C LEU A 98 11.01 8.99 3.50
N GLY A 99 11.32 7.70 3.57
CA GLY A 99 12.31 7.09 2.71
C GLY A 99 12.06 7.31 1.22
N PRO A 100 10.88 6.97 0.68
CA PRO A 100 10.49 7.33 -0.70
C PRO A 100 10.47 8.82 -0.99
N CYS A 101 10.00 9.66 -0.07
CA CYS A 101 9.92 11.12 -0.26
C CYS A 101 11.30 11.73 -0.50
N PHE A 102 12.30 11.30 0.24
CA PHE A 102 13.69 11.75 0.08
C PHE A 102 14.52 10.91 -0.90
N GLY A 103 13.96 9.78 -1.38
CA GLY A 103 14.61 8.84 -2.29
C GLY A 103 14.37 9.14 -3.78
N ILE A 104 13.57 8.32 -4.43
CA ILE A 104 13.33 8.37 -5.89
C ILE A 104 11.99 9.03 -6.22
N LYS A 105 10.96 8.78 -5.40
CA LYS A 105 9.60 9.26 -5.63
C LYS A 105 9.30 10.37 -4.64
N GLY A 106 8.61 11.38 -5.11
CA GLY A 106 7.88 12.29 -4.26
C GLY A 106 6.81 11.56 -3.45
N GLY A 107 6.15 12.28 -2.57
CA GLY A 107 5.14 11.71 -1.68
C GLY A 107 3.92 11.15 -2.40
N ALA A 108 3.15 10.36 -1.68
CA ALA A 108 1.94 9.71 -2.19
C ALA A 108 0.66 10.58 -2.03
N ALA A 109 0.77 11.89 -2.15
CA ALA A 109 -0.35 12.82 -1.97
C ALA A 109 -1.16 13.10 -3.24
N GLY A 110 -0.83 12.47 -4.36
CA GLY A 110 -1.34 12.82 -5.70
C GLY A 110 -0.43 13.80 -6.42
N GLY A 111 -0.91 14.46 -7.48
CA GLY A 111 -0.13 15.42 -8.24
C GLY A 111 -1.00 16.40 -9.05
N GLY A 112 -0.42 17.51 -9.49
CA GLY A 112 -1.12 18.58 -10.19
C GLY A 112 -2.26 19.13 -9.37
N TYR A 113 -3.43 19.24 -9.98
CA TYR A 113 -4.66 19.73 -9.33
C TYR A 113 -5.47 18.61 -8.64
N SER A 114 -4.92 17.38 -8.58
CA SER A 114 -5.50 16.25 -7.85
C SER A 114 -4.59 15.81 -6.73
N GLN A 115 -4.53 16.59 -5.64
CA GLN A 115 -3.70 16.35 -4.48
C GLN A 115 -4.50 16.34 -3.19
N VAL A 116 -4.05 15.54 -2.23
CA VAL A 116 -4.45 15.63 -0.82
C VAL A 116 -3.53 16.65 -0.12
N VAL A 117 -4.13 17.50 0.69
CA VAL A 117 -3.45 18.63 1.34
C VAL A 117 -3.76 18.69 2.83
N PRO A 118 -2.81 19.19 3.65
CA PRO A 118 -1.54 19.85 3.34
C PRO A 118 -0.44 18.85 2.94
N MET A 119 0.12 19.00 1.74
CA MET A 119 1.10 18.09 1.16
C MET A 119 2.40 17.98 1.98
N GLU A 120 2.90 19.12 2.48
CA GLU A 120 4.14 19.16 3.26
C GLU A 120 4.02 18.29 4.52
N ASP A 121 2.94 18.45 5.27
CA ASP A 121 2.70 17.71 6.51
C ASP A 121 2.57 16.21 6.24
N LEU A 122 1.80 15.85 5.19
CA LEU A 122 1.60 14.45 4.79
C LEU A 122 2.91 13.74 4.46
N ASN A 123 3.82 14.43 3.74
CA ASN A 123 5.05 13.83 3.26
C ASN A 123 6.21 13.87 4.25
N LEU A 124 6.12 14.69 5.31
CA LEU A 124 7.19 14.84 6.30
C LEU A 124 6.76 14.27 7.66
N HIS A 125 6.13 15.09 8.50
CA HIS A 125 5.68 14.69 9.83
C HIS A 125 4.18 14.96 9.96
N PHE A 126 3.37 13.93 9.66
CA PHE A 126 1.93 14.09 9.55
C PHE A 126 1.26 14.26 10.93
N THR A 127 1.01 13.15 11.63
CA THR A 127 0.36 13.11 12.94
C THR A 127 1.11 12.25 13.95
N GLY A 128 2.26 11.70 13.56
CA GLY A 128 3.14 10.91 14.40
C GLY A 128 2.93 9.39 14.31
N ASP A 129 2.10 8.89 13.41
CA ASP A 129 1.80 7.45 13.30
C ASP A 129 3.05 6.63 12.98
N PHE A 130 3.87 7.08 12.03
CA PHE A 130 5.14 6.41 11.70
C PHE A 130 6.15 6.41 12.85
N HIS A 131 6.21 7.50 13.61
CA HIS A 131 7.04 7.56 14.82
C HIS A 131 6.55 6.56 15.88
N ALA A 132 5.25 6.47 16.10
CA ALA A 132 4.65 5.52 17.04
C ALA A 132 4.95 4.07 16.65
N ILE A 133 4.80 3.72 15.35
CA ILE A 133 5.11 2.40 14.80
C ILE A 133 6.60 2.08 14.98
N THR A 134 7.49 3.01 14.59
CA THR A 134 8.95 2.85 14.74
C THR A 134 9.32 2.65 16.21
N SER A 135 8.72 3.43 17.12
CA SER A 135 8.98 3.34 18.56
C SER A 135 8.51 2.03 19.14
N ALA A 136 7.31 1.56 18.80
CA ALA A 136 6.78 0.27 19.26
C ALA A 136 7.63 -0.91 18.73
N ASN A 137 8.05 -0.86 17.48
CA ASN A 137 8.93 -1.86 16.88
C ASN A 137 10.28 -1.93 17.60
N ASN A 138 10.92 -0.78 17.80
CA ASN A 138 12.26 -0.75 18.40
C ASN A 138 12.22 -1.00 19.91
N LEU A 139 11.10 -0.71 20.60
CA LEU A 139 10.88 -1.15 21.97
C LEU A 139 10.89 -2.67 22.07
N LEU A 140 10.17 -3.37 21.18
CA LEU A 140 10.15 -4.84 21.18
C LEU A 140 11.55 -5.42 20.93
N ALA A 141 12.30 -4.86 19.97
CA ALA A 141 13.68 -5.27 19.72
C ALA A 141 14.60 -5.03 20.92
N ALA A 142 14.45 -3.91 21.61
CA ALA A 142 15.22 -3.60 22.81
C ALA A 142 14.86 -4.53 23.98
N MET A 143 13.58 -4.86 24.17
CA MET A 143 13.14 -5.82 25.20
C MET A 143 13.65 -7.24 24.93
N LEU A 144 13.73 -7.64 23.65
CA LEU A 144 14.31 -8.92 23.25
C LEU A 144 15.79 -9.00 23.66
N ASP A 145 16.61 -8.03 23.28
CA ASP A 145 18.03 -8.01 23.63
C ASP A 145 18.24 -7.88 25.15
N ASN A 146 17.41 -7.09 25.84
CA ASN A 146 17.46 -6.97 27.29
C ASN A 146 17.12 -8.30 27.99
N SER A 147 16.13 -9.06 27.49
CA SER A 147 15.80 -10.40 28.04
C SER A 147 16.98 -11.34 27.97
N ILE A 148 17.70 -11.36 26.85
CA ILE A 148 18.90 -12.16 26.68
C ILE A 148 20.00 -11.70 27.63
N TYR A 149 20.24 -10.40 27.72
CA TYR A 149 21.27 -9.81 28.59
C TYR A 149 21.02 -10.07 30.08
N GLN A 150 19.77 -10.02 30.53
CA GLN A 150 19.37 -10.22 31.93
C GLN A 150 19.22 -11.70 32.35
N GLY A 151 19.96 -12.59 31.68
CA GLY A 151 20.03 -14.01 32.04
C GLY A 151 19.18 -14.94 31.17
N ASN A 152 18.59 -14.44 30.09
CA ASN A 152 17.90 -15.23 29.07
C ASN A 152 16.86 -16.24 29.61
N PRO A 153 15.89 -15.80 30.41
CA PRO A 153 14.92 -16.71 31.05
C PRO A 153 14.05 -17.48 30.04
N LEU A 154 13.93 -16.98 28.81
CA LEU A 154 13.18 -17.61 27.73
C LEU A 154 14.03 -18.58 26.89
N ASN A 155 15.29 -18.81 27.26
CA ASN A 155 16.20 -19.70 26.55
C ASN A 155 16.33 -19.36 25.04
N ILE A 156 16.33 -18.06 24.71
CA ILE A 156 16.42 -17.57 23.33
C ILE A 156 17.79 -17.94 22.73
N ASP A 157 17.80 -18.49 21.52
CA ASP A 157 19.03 -18.65 20.73
C ASP A 157 19.37 -17.33 20.01
N PRO A 158 20.46 -16.63 20.36
CA PRO A 158 20.83 -15.36 19.72
C PRO A 158 21.10 -15.45 18.22
N LYS A 159 21.29 -16.68 17.70
CA LYS A 159 21.45 -16.94 16.26
C LYS A 159 20.12 -17.15 15.52
N LYS A 160 19.02 -17.26 16.27
CA LYS A 160 17.68 -17.50 15.73
C LYS A 160 16.72 -16.35 15.99
N ILE A 161 17.24 -15.13 16.15
CA ILE A 161 16.45 -13.92 16.24
C ILE A 161 15.97 -13.57 14.83
N VAL A 162 14.64 -13.41 14.67
CA VAL A 162 14.00 -13.11 13.38
C VAL A 162 13.40 -11.71 13.33
N PHE A 163 13.15 -11.09 14.50
CA PHE A 163 12.60 -9.76 14.61
C PHE A 163 13.67 -8.69 14.34
N LYS A 164 13.32 -7.70 13.53
CA LYS A 164 14.24 -6.67 13.02
C LYS A 164 13.90 -5.30 13.59
N ARG A 165 14.91 -4.45 13.74
CA ARG A 165 14.73 -3.03 14.02
C ARG A 165 14.15 -2.32 12.81
N CYS A 166 13.59 -1.13 12.98
CA CYS A 166 13.13 -0.34 11.85
C CYS A 166 13.50 1.13 11.95
N MET A 167 13.56 1.79 10.79
CA MET A 167 13.75 3.22 10.63
C MET A 167 13.04 3.69 9.37
N ASP A 168 12.35 4.83 9.42
CA ASP A 168 11.63 5.35 8.26
C ASP A 168 12.53 6.22 7.37
N MET A 169 13.61 5.62 6.87
CA MET A 169 14.55 6.24 5.92
C MET A 169 15.22 5.17 5.06
N ASN A 170 15.58 5.53 3.82
CA ASN A 170 16.33 4.65 2.93
C ASN A 170 17.81 4.67 3.30
N ASP A 171 18.31 3.62 3.94
CA ASP A 171 19.72 3.46 4.29
C ASP A 171 20.22 2.04 4.05
N ARG A 172 20.94 1.83 2.94
CA ARG A 172 21.47 0.52 2.56
C ARG A 172 22.54 -0.01 3.52
N THR A 173 23.18 0.85 4.32
CA THR A 173 24.23 0.43 5.25
C THR A 173 23.64 -0.31 6.45
N LEU A 174 22.34 -0.14 6.72
CA LEU A 174 21.62 -0.81 7.80
C LEU A 174 21.06 -2.20 7.42
N ARG A 175 21.31 -2.69 6.20
CA ARG A 175 20.84 -4.02 5.76
C ARG A 175 21.49 -5.17 6.52
N ASN A 176 22.75 -5.01 6.89
CA ASN A 176 23.49 -5.96 7.72
C ASN A 176 24.41 -5.15 8.63
N ILE A 177 24.22 -5.28 9.92
CA ILE A 177 24.98 -4.58 10.95
C ILE A 177 25.41 -5.57 12.05
N VAL A 178 26.32 -5.14 12.89
CA VAL A 178 26.67 -5.86 14.11
C VAL A 178 26.29 -5.02 15.31
N VAL A 179 25.56 -5.61 16.25
CA VAL A 179 25.17 -5.00 17.52
C VAL A 179 25.92 -5.61 18.68
N GLY A 180 25.97 -4.93 19.84
CA GLY A 180 26.58 -5.43 21.06
C GLY A 180 28.12 -5.50 21.03
N LEU A 181 28.80 -4.58 20.33
CA LEU A 181 30.27 -4.60 20.14
C LEU A 181 31.08 -4.12 21.34
N GLY A 182 30.50 -3.41 22.31
CA GLY A 182 31.22 -2.76 23.42
C GLY A 182 31.61 -3.68 24.58
N GLY A 183 31.44 -4.98 24.47
CA GLY A 183 31.76 -6.00 25.48
C GLY A 183 30.55 -6.40 26.35
N GLU A 184 30.80 -7.05 27.47
CA GLU A 184 29.75 -7.69 28.29
C GLU A 184 28.60 -6.76 28.70
N LYS A 185 28.89 -5.46 28.89
CA LYS A 185 27.88 -4.47 29.30
C LYS A 185 26.94 -4.02 28.18
N ASP A 186 27.32 -4.29 26.92
CA ASP A 186 26.56 -3.87 25.73
C ASP A 186 25.76 -5.02 25.12
N GLY A 187 25.69 -6.17 25.79
CA GLY A 187 24.92 -7.32 25.38
C GLY A 187 25.73 -8.35 24.57
N ILE A 188 25.03 -9.19 23.83
CA ILE A 188 25.66 -10.25 23.01
C ILE A 188 25.95 -9.70 21.63
N THR A 189 27.22 -9.81 21.21
CA THR A 189 27.62 -9.45 19.84
C THR A 189 26.96 -10.39 18.83
N ARG A 190 26.17 -9.85 17.93
CA ARG A 190 25.47 -10.59 16.89
C ARG A 190 25.21 -9.77 15.64
N GLU A 191 24.94 -10.44 14.54
CA GLU A 191 24.38 -9.80 13.34
C GLU A 191 22.93 -9.35 13.60
N ASP A 192 22.59 -8.19 13.07
CA ASP A 192 21.24 -7.64 13.07
C ASP A 192 21.00 -6.86 11.77
N ASN A 193 19.80 -6.35 11.57
CA ASN A 193 19.45 -5.52 10.43
C ASN A 193 18.28 -4.60 10.74
N PHE A 194 18.11 -3.57 9.90
CA PHE A 194 16.93 -2.72 9.89
C PHE A 194 16.07 -2.99 8.67
N VAL A 195 14.78 -2.85 8.86
CA VAL A 195 13.81 -2.69 7.77
C VAL A 195 13.31 -1.25 7.76
N ILE A 196 12.84 -0.77 6.62
CA ILE A 196 12.12 0.51 6.60
C ILE A 196 10.78 0.34 7.35
N THR A 197 10.33 1.36 8.09
CA THR A 197 9.15 1.28 8.96
C THR A 197 7.92 0.71 8.26
N VAL A 198 7.69 1.04 6.98
CA VAL A 198 6.59 0.52 6.15
C VAL A 198 6.72 -0.97 5.79
N ALA A 199 7.87 -1.58 6.04
CA ALA A 199 8.12 -3.01 5.87
C ALA A 199 8.02 -3.78 7.20
N SER A 200 7.86 -3.09 8.34
CA SER A 200 7.72 -3.73 9.64
C SER A 200 6.40 -4.48 9.78
N GLU A 201 6.41 -5.55 10.56
CA GLU A 201 5.20 -6.29 10.90
C GLU A 201 4.21 -5.41 11.68
N ILE A 202 4.71 -4.48 12.53
CA ILE A 202 3.89 -3.53 13.28
C ILE A 202 3.05 -2.64 12.36
N MET A 203 3.61 -2.16 11.23
CA MET A 203 2.86 -1.42 10.22
C MET A 203 1.71 -2.25 9.64
N SER A 204 1.96 -3.51 9.32
CA SER A 204 0.93 -4.42 8.79
C SER A 204 -0.14 -4.71 9.83
N ILE A 205 0.24 -4.95 11.08
CA ILE A 205 -0.68 -5.16 12.21
C ILE A 205 -1.58 -3.95 12.41
N LEU A 206 -1.03 -2.74 12.47
CA LEU A 206 -1.82 -1.51 12.63
C LEU A 206 -2.86 -1.36 11.51
N CYS A 207 -2.47 -1.68 10.27
CA CYS A 207 -3.36 -1.57 9.12
C CYS A 207 -4.46 -2.64 9.05
N LEU A 208 -4.24 -3.81 9.66
CA LEU A 208 -5.20 -4.92 9.66
C LEU A 208 -6.03 -4.98 10.95
N ALA A 209 -5.60 -4.33 12.02
CA ALA A 209 -6.32 -4.28 13.29
C ALA A 209 -7.67 -3.56 13.17
N GLU A 210 -8.69 -4.11 13.80
CA GLU A 210 -10.04 -3.54 13.84
C GLU A 210 -10.26 -2.58 15.02
N ASP A 211 -9.63 -2.86 16.16
CA ASP A 211 -9.68 -2.05 17.38
C ASP A 211 -8.44 -2.28 18.25
N ILE A 212 -8.41 -1.66 19.44
CA ILE A 212 -7.30 -1.79 20.41
C ILE A 212 -7.16 -3.23 20.92
N GLN A 213 -8.25 -3.96 21.08
CA GLN A 213 -8.21 -5.34 21.56
C GLN A 213 -7.61 -6.26 20.50
N ASP A 214 -8.06 -6.15 19.25
CA ASP A 214 -7.49 -6.88 18.12
C ASP A 214 -6.02 -6.48 17.89
N LEU A 215 -5.68 -5.18 17.99
CA LEU A 215 -4.29 -4.72 17.95
C LEU A 215 -3.41 -5.45 18.99
N LYS A 216 -3.86 -5.52 20.24
CA LYS A 216 -3.12 -6.22 21.31
C LYS A 216 -3.01 -7.72 21.04
N GLN A 217 -4.07 -8.35 20.55
CA GLN A 217 -4.06 -9.75 20.20
C GLN A 217 -3.06 -10.05 19.09
N ARG A 218 -3.04 -9.24 18.03
CA ARG A 218 -2.07 -9.35 16.93
C ARG A 218 -0.64 -9.12 17.41
N LEU A 219 -0.40 -8.05 18.17
CA LEU A 219 0.92 -7.78 18.74
C LEU A 219 1.45 -8.95 19.58
N SER A 220 0.57 -9.64 20.33
CA SER A 220 0.95 -10.78 21.18
C SER A 220 1.49 -11.97 20.40
N GLN A 221 1.11 -12.11 19.14
CA GLN A 221 1.47 -13.22 18.26
C GLN A 221 2.77 -13.00 17.46
N ILE A 222 3.37 -11.81 17.51
CA ILE A 222 4.62 -11.53 16.79
C ILE A 222 5.70 -12.51 17.28
N ILE A 223 6.25 -13.29 16.37
CA ILE A 223 7.40 -14.17 16.64
C ILE A 223 8.68 -13.34 16.55
N VAL A 224 9.43 -13.25 17.65
CA VAL A 224 10.64 -12.42 17.73
C VAL A 224 11.92 -13.24 17.57
N ALA A 225 11.90 -14.49 18.00
CA ALA A 225 13.05 -15.40 17.98
C ALA A 225 12.58 -16.85 18.14
N TYR A 226 13.53 -17.78 18.10
CA TYR A 226 13.31 -19.16 18.53
C TYR A 226 14.25 -19.51 19.70
N SER A 227 13.79 -20.40 20.57
CA SER A 227 14.60 -20.95 21.65
C SER A 227 15.70 -21.89 21.11
N TYR A 228 16.64 -22.31 21.96
CA TYR A 228 17.59 -23.36 21.61
C TYR A 228 16.91 -24.69 21.24
N ASN A 229 15.66 -24.91 21.67
CA ASN A 229 14.82 -26.07 21.33
C ASN A 229 13.96 -25.87 20.08
N ASP A 230 14.13 -24.76 19.34
CA ASP A 230 13.33 -24.36 18.16
C ASP A 230 11.87 -23.95 18.47
N ASP A 231 11.51 -23.73 19.73
CA ASP A 231 10.20 -23.20 20.08
C ASP A 231 10.10 -21.71 19.73
N PRO A 232 8.99 -21.23 19.14
CA PRO A 232 8.82 -19.82 18.85
C PRO A 232 8.69 -19.00 20.15
N ILE A 233 9.40 -17.89 20.21
CA ILE A 233 9.30 -16.87 21.28
C ILE A 233 8.55 -15.67 20.73
N THR A 234 7.54 -15.21 21.45
CA THR A 234 6.64 -14.16 20.99
C THR A 234 6.82 -12.84 21.76
N ALA A 235 6.22 -11.77 21.26
CA ALA A 235 6.14 -10.50 22.00
C ALA A 235 5.35 -10.64 23.31
N ASN A 236 4.42 -11.61 23.39
CA ASN A 236 3.70 -11.92 24.64
C ASN A 236 4.63 -12.53 25.69
N ASP A 237 5.54 -13.43 25.29
CA ASP A 237 6.51 -14.04 26.22
C ASP A 237 7.47 -13.00 26.79
N LEU A 238 7.79 -11.97 26.01
CA LEU A 238 8.56 -10.79 26.46
C LEU A 238 7.72 -9.79 27.27
N GLN A 239 6.41 -10.01 27.42
CA GLN A 239 5.48 -9.09 28.11
C GLN A 239 5.47 -7.66 27.53
N ALA A 240 5.76 -7.52 26.22
CA ALA A 240 5.92 -6.22 25.55
C ALA A 240 4.58 -5.61 25.09
N VAL A 241 3.53 -6.40 24.96
CA VAL A 241 2.27 -6.07 24.26
C VAL A 241 1.60 -4.79 24.83
N GLY A 242 1.53 -4.66 26.16
CA GLY A 242 0.91 -3.49 26.80
C GLY A 242 1.62 -2.18 26.50
N ALA A 243 2.96 -2.19 26.56
CA ALA A 243 3.79 -1.02 26.26
C ALA A 243 3.73 -0.65 24.77
N MET A 244 3.80 -1.63 23.87
CA MET A 244 3.65 -1.42 22.44
C MET A 244 2.28 -0.83 22.08
N ALA A 245 1.19 -1.39 22.62
CA ALA A 245 -0.16 -0.88 22.41
C ALA A 245 -0.33 0.55 22.94
N SER A 246 0.32 0.88 24.06
CA SER A 246 0.31 2.24 24.62
C SER A 246 0.99 3.26 23.69
N LEU A 247 2.09 2.88 23.03
CA LEU A 247 2.73 3.72 22.01
C LEU A 247 1.85 3.89 20.76
N LEU A 248 1.02 2.91 20.45
CA LEU A 248 0.18 2.89 19.25
C LEU A 248 -1.25 3.40 19.49
N LYS A 249 -1.60 3.85 20.71
CA LYS A 249 -2.97 4.19 21.09
C LYS A 249 -3.64 5.25 20.21
N ASP A 250 -2.88 6.25 19.78
CA ASP A 250 -3.36 7.33 18.91
C ASP A 250 -3.16 6.98 17.42
N ALA A 251 -2.07 6.27 17.11
CA ALA A 251 -1.74 5.84 15.76
C ALA A 251 -2.76 4.85 15.15
N ILE A 252 -3.54 4.13 15.96
CA ILE A 252 -4.60 3.23 15.46
C ILE A 252 -5.80 4.00 14.89
N ASN A 253 -5.94 5.28 15.19
CA ASN A 253 -7.04 6.12 14.72
C ASN A 253 -6.69 6.78 13.39
N PRO A 254 -7.56 6.68 12.36
CA PRO A 254 -7.32 7.29 11.06
C PRO A 254 -7.25 8.82 11.12
N ASN A 255 -6.58 9.41 10.13
CA ASN A 255 -6.41 10.85 9.99
C ASN A 255 -7.39 11.42 8.95
N LEU A 256 -7.99 12.57 9.25
CA LEU A 256 -8.85 13.33 8.36
C LEU A 256 -8.08 14.53 7.78
N VAL A 257 -8.14 14.66 6.47
CA VAL A 257 -7.63 15.78 5.68
C VAL A 257 -8.57 16.08 4.51
N GLN A 258 -8.15 16.87 3.55
CA GLN A 258 -8.93 17.24 2.38
C GLN A 258 -8.11 17.22 1.11
N THR A 259 -8.77 17.27 -0.05
CA THR A 259 -8.11 17.52 -1.33
C THR A 259 -8.05 19.02 -1.62
N LEU A 260 -7.38 19.40 -2.71
CA LEU A 260 -7.38 20.79 -3.23
C LEU A 260 -8.79 21.37 -3.43
N GLU A 261 -9.77 20.51 -3.73
CA GLU A 261 -11.16 20.88 -3.97
C GLU A 261 -12.06 20.57 -2.76
N ASN A 262 -11.47 20.44 -1.57
CA ASN A 262 -12.14 20.19 -0.30
C ASN A 262 -12.93 18.87 -0.19
N THR A 263 -12.68 17.91 -1.07
CA THR A 263 -13.17 16.54 -0.90
C THR A 263 -12.53 15.93 0.34
N PRO A 264 -13.31 15.33 1.27
CA PRO A 264 -12.74 14.67 2.45
C PRO A 264 -11.83 13.51 2.07
N ALA A 265 -10.70 13.37 2.77
CA ALA A 265 -9.78 12.26 2.60
C ALA A 265 -9.34 11.70 3.95
N ILE A 266 -9.33 10.38 4.07
CA ILE A 266 -8.85 9.64 5.23
C ILE A 266 -7.49 9.03 4.89
N ILE A 267 -6.47 9.38 5.66
CA ILE A 267 -5.10 8.91 5.45
C ILE A 267 -4.70 8.06 6.65
N HIS A 268 -4.31 6.79 6.43
CA HIS A 268 -3.92 5.93 7.53
C HIS A 268 -3.10 4.72 7.11
N GLY A 269 -1.93 4.53 7.74
CA GLY A 269 -1.01 3.44 7.50
C GLY A 269 -0.37 3.47 6.13
N GLY A 270 0.74 2.78 5.93
CA GLY A 270 1.51 2.87 4.69
C GLY A 270 2.32 1.62 4.32
N PRO A 271 1.81 0.38 4.47
CA PRO A 271 2.59 -0.82 4.16
C PRO A 271 2.94 -0.89 2.67
N PHE A 272 4.16 -1.35 2.35
CA PHE A 272 4.57 -1.52 0.96
C PHE A 272 3.90 -2.72 0.29
N ALA A 273 3.49 -2.58 -0.98
CA ALA A 273 2.78 -3.62 -1.70
C ALA A 273 3.68 -4.74 -2.26
N ASN A 274 4.99 -4.53 -2.33
CA ASN A 274 5.94 -5.55 -2.79
C ASN A 274 6.49 -6.44 -1.68
N ILE A 275 6.19 -6.15 -0.42
CA ILE A 275 6.66 -6.90 0.75
C ILE A 275 5.60 -7.08 1.85
N ALA A 276 4.46 -6.38 1.75
CA ALA A 276 3.31 -6.43 2.64
C ALA A 276 2.03 -6.27 1.81
N HIS A 277 0.87 -6.09 2.45
CA HIS A 277 -0.42 -6.04 1.74
C HIS A 277 -0.69 -4.74 0.96
N GLY A 278 0.11 -3.70 1.14
CA GLY A 278 0.16 -2.54 0.25
C GLY A 278 -1.08 -1.65 0.17
N CYS A 279 -1.92 -1.65 1.21
CA CYS A 279 -3.18 -0.91 1.26
C CYS A 279 -3.25 -0.07 2.52
N ASN A 280 -4.11 0.95 2.54
CA ASN A 280 -4.43 1.67 3.76
C ASN A 280 -5.13 0.74 4.79
N SER A 281 -5.35 1.24 6.00
CA SER A 281 -5.90 0.40 7.08
C SER A 281 -7.35 -0.05 6.82
N VAL A 282 -7.70 -1.18 7.42
CA VAL A 282 -9.08 -1.67 7.51
C VAL A 282 -9.98 -0.63 8.17
N ARG A 283 -9.51 -0.02 9.28
CA ARG A 283 -10.25 1.02 10.00
C ARG A 283 -10.56 2.23 9.11
N ALA A 284 -9.58 2.74 8.36
CA ALA A 284 -9.80 3.86 7.46
C ALA A 284 -10.84 3.55 6.38
N THR A 285 -10.78 2.36 5.78
CA THR A 285 -11.75 1.96 4.75
C THR A 285 -13.14 1.73 5.33
N LYS A 286 -13.27 1.04 6.47
CA LYS A 286 -14.57 0.84 7.15
C LYS A 286 -15.18 2.17 7.59
N LEU A 287 -14.37 3.09 8.11
CA LEU A 287 -14.82 4.42 8.50
C LEU A 287 -15.33 5.23 7.29
N ALA A 288 -14.56 5.24 6.21
CA ALA A 288 -14.95 5.92 4.97
C ALA A 288 -16.29 5.40 4.42
N LEU A 289 -16.47 4.09 4.39
CA LEU A 289 -17.72 3.43 3.96
C LEU A 289 -18.95 3.80 4.79
N GLN A 290 -18.74 4.18 6.04
CA GLN A 290 -19.84 4.59 6.94
C GLN A 290 -20.11 6.10 6.89
N LEU A 291 -19.18 6.88 6.35
CA LEU A 291 -19.28 8.34 6.30
C LEU A 291 -19.78 8.87 4.95
N ALA A 292 -19.64 8.09 3.88
CA ALA A 292 -20.02 8.53 2.54
C ALA A 292 -20.76 7.42 1.76
N ASP A 293 -21.45 7.82 0.68
CA ASP A 293 -22.14 6.89 -0.21
C ASP A 293 -21.15 6.10 -1.08
N ILE A 294 -20.01 6.72 -1.41
CA ILE A 294 -18.95 6.11 -2.24
C ILE A 294 -17.59 6.34 -1.57
N THR A 295 -16.88 5.26 -1.34
CA THR A 295 -15.51 5.27 -0.85
C THR A 295 -14.57 4.86 -1.98
N ILE A 296 -13.59 5.72 -2.29
CA ILE A 296 -12.54 5.43 -3.25
C ILE A 296 -11.26 5.12 -2.49
N THR A 297 -10.66 3.98 -2.78
CA THR A 297 -9.36 3.58 -2.21
C THR A 297 -8.43 3.06 -3.28
N GLU A 298 -7.13 2.96 -2.96
CA GLU A 298 -6.16 2.39 -3.89
C GLU A 298 -5.35 1.26 -3.27
N ALA A 299 -4.80 0.40 -4.13
CA ALA A 299 -3.80 -0.58 -3.78
C ALA A 299 -2.46 -0.27 -4.46
N GLY A 300 -1.34 -0.58 -3.81
CA GLY A 300 0.01 -0.22 -4.28
C GLY A 300 0.42 -0.97 -5.56
N PHE A 301 1.14 -0.32 -6.46
CA PHE A 301 1.63 -0.87 -7.72
C PHE A 301 0.51 -1.36 -8.66
N GLY A 302 0.76 -2.43 -9.43
CA GLY A 302 -0.18 -3.02 -10.37
C GLY A 302 -1.20 -3.95 -9.72
N ALA A 303 -2.21 -4.34 -10.50
CA ALA A 303 -3.27 -5.23 -10.01
C ALA A 303 -2.76 -6.63 -9.66
N ASP A 304 -1.66 -7.05 -10.25
CA ASP A 304 -0.98 -8.30 -9.95
C ASP A 304 -0.35 -8.36 -8.55
N LEU A 305 -0.04 -7.20 -7.95
CA LEU A 305 0.52 -7.10 -6.61
C LEU A 305 -0.44 -6.48 -5.61
N GLY A 306 -0.81 -5.21 -5.84
CA GLY A 306 -1.58 -4.46 -4.87
C GLY A 306 -3.02 -4.90 -4.80
N ALA A 307 -3.73 -5.04 -5.94
CA ALA A 307 -5.12 -5.44 -5.93
C ALA A 307 -5.28 -6.91 -5.49
N GLU A 308 -4.39 -7.82 -5.90
CA GLU A 308 -4.36 -9.20 -5.42
C GLU A 308 -4.33 -9.23 -3.88
N LYS A 309 -3.40 -8.50 -3.24
CA LYS A 309 -3.29 -8.46 -1.78
C LYS A 309 -4.43 -7.70 -1.10
N PHE A 310 -4.98 -6.69 -1.76
CA PHE A 310 -6.20 -6.04 -1.29
C PHE A 310 -7.35 -7.04 -1.17
N PHE A 311 -7.50 -7.94 -2.14
CA PHE A 311 -8.54 -8.96 -2.16
C PHE A 311 -8.21 -10.12 -1.21
N ASP A 312 -7.10 -10.81 -1.47
CA ASP A 312 -6.78 -12.08 -0.79
C ASP A 312 -6.21 -11.91 0.61
N ILE A 313 -5.79 -10.70 1.01
CA ILE A 313 -5.38 -10.42 2.39
C ILE A 313 -6.37 -9.48 3.06
N LYS A 314 -6.49 -8.22 2.61
CA LYS A 314 -7.29 -7.22 3.32
C LYS A 314 -8.78 -7.53 3.31
N CYS A 315 -9.38 -7.80 2.15
CA CYS A 315 -10.80 -8.13 2.06
C CYS A 315 -11.12 -9.46 2.77
N ARG A 316 -10.29 -10.50 2.57
CA ARG A 316 -10.41 -11.78 3.26
C ARG A 316 -10.49 -11.62 4.78
N MET A 317 -9.58 -10.85 5.37
CA MET A 317 -9.48 -10.71 6.82
C MET A 317 -10.52 -9.77 7.42
N SER A 318 -11.00 -8.78 6.66
CA SER A 318 -11.89 -7.72 7.15
C SER A 318 -13.35 -7.85 6.75
N GLY A 319 -13.65 -8.79 5.84
CA GLY A 319 -15.00 -8.94 5.26
C GLY A 319 -15.40 -7.79 4.33
N LEU A 320 -14.45 -7.00 3.83
CA LEU A 320 -14.73 -5.96 2.84
C LEU A 320 -15.03 -6.58 1.47
N HIS A 321 -16.01 -6.00 0.77
CA HIS A 321 -16.40 -6.42 -0.58
C HIS A 321 -16.38 -5.21 -1.50
N PRO A 322 -15.43 -5.11 -2.46
CA PRO A 322 -15.42 -4.03 -3.44
C PRO A 322 -16.58 -4.19 -4.42
N ASP A 323 -17.18 -3.04 -4.79
CA ASP A 323 -18.31 -3.00 -5.73
C ASP A 323 -17.84 -2.84 -7.18
N CYS A 324 -16.74 -2.12 -7.41
CA CYS A 324 -16.10 -2.05 -8.72
C CYS A 324 -14.61 -1.72 -8.60
N ALA A 325 -13.88 -1.89 -9.71
CA ALA A 325 -12.48 -1.54 -9.82
C ALA A 325 -12.22 -0.55 -10.98
N VAL A 326 -11.24 0.34 -10.81
CA VAL A 326 -10.71 1.21 -11.86
C VAL A 326 -9.27 0.80 -12.13
N ILE A 327 -8.95 0.44 -13.38
CA ILE A 327 -7.58 0.14 -13.82
C ILE A 327 -6.99 1.38 -14.48
N VAL A 328 -6.03 1.98 -13.85
CA VAL A 328 -5.29 3.11 -14.43
C VAL A 328 -4.25 2.59 -15.42
N VAL A 329 -4.26 3.17 -16.60
CA VAL A 329 -3.31 2.90 -17.67
C VAL A 329 -2.78 4.22 -18.23
N THR A 330 -1.56 4.23 -18.74
CA THR A 330 -0.97 5.34 -19.49
C THR A 330 -0.39 4.84 -20.80
N THR A 331 -0.37 5.67 -21.83
CA THR A 331 0.32 5.34 -23.09
C THR A 331 1.80 5.02 -22.84
N LYS A 332 2.44 5.76 -21.92
CA LYS A 332 3.85 5.54 -21.52
C LYS A 332 4.07 4.16 -20.94
N ALA A 333 3.18 3.71 -20.03
CA ALA A 333 3.29 2.39 -19.42
C ALA A 333 3.09 1.28 -20.45
N LEU A 334 2.13 1.43 -21.37
CA LEU A 334 1.92 0.46 -22.44
C LEU A 334 3.13 0.39 -23.38
N LYS A 335 3.64 1.54 -23.83
CA LYS A 335 4.85 1.58 -24.67
C LYS A 335 6.09 1.01 -23.97
N TYR A 336 6.26 1.28 -22.68
CA TYR A 336 7.32 0.68 -21.87
C TYR A 336 7.18 -0.85 -21.79
N ASN A 337 5.99 -1.34 -21.51
CA ASN A 337 5.68 -2.77 -21.53
C ASN A 337 5.81 -3.39 -22.92
N GLY A 338 5.73 -2.59 -23.98
CA GLY A 338 6.02 -2.95 -25.36
C GLY A 338 7.51 -2.91 -25.74
N GLY A 339 8.38 -2.53 -24.80
CA GLY A 339 9.84 -2.56 -24.94
C GLY A 339 10.51 -1.22 -25.24
N LEU A 340 9.76 -0.09 -25.25
CA LEU A 340 10.38 1.23 -25.44
C LEU A 340 11.14 1.71 -24.21
N GLY A 341 12.28 2.36 -24.45
CA GLY A 341 13.08 3.02 -23.43
C GLY A 341 12.48 4.35 -22.95
N LYS A 342 12.93 4.80 -21.77
CA LYS A 342 12.45 6.03 -21.10
C LYS A 342 12.50 7.29 -22.00
N ASN A 343 13.46 7.39 -22.89
CA ASN A 343 13.66 8.57 -23.73
C ASN A 343 12.77 8.60 -24.98
N GLU A 344 12.03 7.52 -25.25
CA GLU A 344 11.26 7.32 -26.48
C GLU A 344 9.75 7.30 -26.25
N TRP A 345 9.30 7.06 -25.02
CA TRP A 345 7.88 6.86 -24.73
C TRP A 345 6.99 8.11 -24.85
N ASP A 346 7.57 9.32 -25.01
CA ASP A 346 6.83 10.56 -25.31
C ASP A 346 6.48 10.71 -26.79
N ASN A 347 7.07 9.88 -27.68
CA ASN A 347 6.74 9.85 -29.11
C ASN A 347 5.57 8.89 -29.36
N GLU A 348 4.77 9.18 -30.40
CA GLU A 348 3.77 8.23 -30.88
C GLU A 348 4.45 6.95 -31.38
N ASP A 349 4.02 5.80 -30.84
CA ASP A 349 4.49 4.48 -31.29
C ASP A 349 3.40 3.43 -31.08
N LEU A 350 2.60 3.23 -32.12
CA LEU A 350 1.52 2.23 -32.13
C LEU A 350 2.04 0.80 -32.08
N VAL A 351 3.23 0.51 -32.61
CA VAL A 351 3.80 -0.84 -32.60
C VAL A 351 4.18 -1.26 -31.18
N ALA A 352 4.82 -0.35 -30.43
CA ALA A 352 5.13 -0.61 -29.04
C ALA A 352 3.86 -0.67 -28.17
N LEU A 353 2.88 0.20 -28.46
CA LEU A 353 1.58 0.21 -27.78
C LEU A 353 0.84 -1.13 -27.99
N GLU A 354 0.78 -1.63 -29.23
CA GLU A 354 0.16 -2.92 -29.59
C GLU A 354 0.83 -4.11 -28.88
N LYS A 355 2.15 -4.09 -28.75
CA LYS A 355 2.87 -5.12 -27.98
C LYS A 355 2.59 -5.02 -26.49
N GLY A 356 2.56 -3.80 -25.96
CA GLY A 356 2.41 -3.56 -24.53
C GLY A 356 0.98 -3.70 -24.01
N ILE A 357 -0.03 -3.59 -24.88
CA ILE A 357 -1.45 -3.71 -24.50
C ILE A 357 -1.78 -5.08 -23.88
N ALA A 358 -1.00 -6.13 -24.19
CA ALA A 358 -1.14 -7.44 -23.59
C ALA A 358 -0.95 -7.43 -22.06
N ASN A 359 -0.22 -6.45 -21.52
CA ASN A 359 -0.12 -6.25 -20.07
C ASN A 359 -1.46 -5.79 -19.49
N LEU A 360 -2.12 -4.81 -20.12
CA LEU A 360 -3.47 -4.38 -19.73
C LEU A 360 -4.47 -5.54 -19.82
N GLU A 361 -4.41 -6.32 -20.90
CA GLU A 361 -5.27 -7.50 -21.07
C GLU A 361 -5.18 -8.46 -19.88
N LYS A 362 -3.95 -8.79 -19.45
CA LYS A 362 -3.74 -9.68 -18.30
C LYS A 362 -4.32 -9.10 -17.01
N HIS A 363 -4.20 -7.80 -16.78
CA HIS A 363 -4.79 -7.14 -15.61
C HIS A 363 -6.33 -7.12 -15.65
N ILE A 364 -6.92 -6.95 -16.82
CA ILE A 364 -8.38 -7.09 -17.02
C ILE A 364 -8.82 -8.53 -16.68
N GLU A 365 -8.13 -9.54 -17.21
CA GLU A 365 -8.40 -10.95 -16.91
C GLU A 365 -8.29 -11.23 -15.41
N ASN A 366 -7.28 -10.68 -14.74
CA ASN A 366 -7.08 -10.86 -13.30
C ASN A 366 -8.27 -10.33 -12.49
N LEU A 367 -8.76 -9.12 -12.78
CA LEU A 367 -9.92 -8.56 -12.06
C LEU A 367 -11.22 -9.31 -12.38
N LYS A 368 -11.39 -9.81 -13.61
CA LYS A 368 -12.52 -10.68 -13.96
C LYS A 368 -12.57 -11.98 -13.12
N LYS A 369 -11.41 -12.54 -12.75
CA LYS A 369 -11.33 -13.72 -11.87
C LYS A 369 -11.86 -13.44 -10.46
N TYR A 370 -11.71 -12.22 -9.97
CA TYR A 370 -12.30 -11.78 -8.71
C TYR A 370 -13.78 -11.40 -8.83
N GLY A 371 -14.38 -11.47 -10.02
CA GLY A 371 -15.80 -11.20 -10.24
C GLY A 371 -16.19 -9.72 -10.12
N LEU A 372 -15.27 -8.81 -10.41
CA LEU A 372 -15.48 -7.37 -10.27
C LEU A 372 -15.87 -6.70 -11.60
N PRO A 373 -16.93 -5.88 -11.62
CA PRO A 373 -17.12 -4.88 -12.65
C PRO A 373 -15.93 -3.92 -12.68
N MET A 374 -15.51 -3.48 -13.87
CA MET A 374 -14.32 -2.65 -13.97
C MET A 374 -14.40 -1.59 -15.07
N ILE A 375 -13.65 -0.52 -14.85
CA ILE A 375 -13.45 0.58 -15.80
C ILE A 375 -11.96 0.74 -16.06
N VAL A 376 -11.54 0.83 -17.31
CA VAL A 376 -10.19 1.23 -17.69
C VAL A 376 -10.12 2.74 -17.76
N SER A 377 -9.25 3.35 -17.00
CA SER A 377 -9.01 4.78 -16.96
C SER A 377 -7.68 5.12 -17.62
N LEU A 378 -7.72 5.73 -18.79
CA LEU A 378 -6.53 6.29 -19.43
C LEU A 378 -6.16 7.62 -18.77
N ASN A 379 -5.11 7.62 -17.96
CA ASN A 379 -4.53 8.84 -17.40
C ASN A 379 -3.67 9.53 -18.47
N ALA A 380 -4.30 10.45 -19.21
CA ALA A 380 -3.73 11.04 -20.41
C ALA A 380 -2.65 12.08 -20.10
N TYR A 381 -1.55 12.02 -20.85
CA TYR A 381 -0.52 13.05 -20.88
C TYR A 381 -0.74 14.02 -22.04
N VAL A 382 -0.19 15.23 -21.93
CA VAL A 382 -0.26 16.27 -22.99
C VAL A 382 0.45 15.80 -24.27
N THR A 383 1.40 14.88 -24.14
CA THR A 383 2.19 14.32 -25.24
C THR A 383 1.51 13.18 -25.97
N ASP A 384 0.40 12.64 -25.44
CA ASP A 384 -0.30 11.52 -26.04
C ASP A 384 -0.98 11.91 -27.35
N SER A 385 -0.97 11.03 -28.34
CA SER A 385 -1.68 11.24 -29.59
C SER A 385 -3.13 10.75 -29.53
N ILE A 386 -4.00 11.37 -30.34
CA ILE A 386 -5.40 10.95 -30.47
C ILE A 386 -5.50 9.51 -30.97
N VAL A 387 -4.59 9.10 -31.84
CA VAL A 387 -4.57 7.75 -32.43
C VAL A 387 -4.25 6.70 -31.36
N GLU A 388 -3.31 6.99 -30.47
CA GLU A 388 -3.01 6.11 -29.33
C GLU A 388 -4.22 5.97 -28.39
N HIS A 389 -4.94 7.07 -28.11
CA HIS A 389 -6.16 7.02 -27.29
C HIS A 389 -7.25 6.15 -27.95
N GLN A 390 -7.50 6.36 -29.24
CA GLN A 390 -8.48 5.58 -30.00
C GLN A 390 -8.15 4.10 -30.06
N PHE A 391 -6.87 3.76 -30.16
CA PHE A 391 -6.42 2.37 -30.13
C PHE A 391 -6.76 1.69 -28.79
N ILE A 392 -6.48 2.36 -27.66
CA ILE A 392 -6.77 1.82 -26.32
C ILE A 392 -8.29 1.73 -26.09
N GLU A 393 -9.05 2.74 -26.52
CA GLU A 393 -10.50 2.74 -26.44
C GLU A 393 -11.12 1.58 -27.21
N GLN A 394 -10.71 1.38 -28.48
CA GLN A 394 -11.17 0.25 -29.29
C GLN A 394 -10.82 -1.09 -28.67
N PHE A 395 -9.59 -1.22 -28.14
CA PHE A 395 -9.18 -2.43 -27.41
C PHE A 395 -10.09 -2.74 -26.22
N CYS A 396 -10.52 -1.73 -25.46
CA CYS A 396 -11.43 -1.91 -24.34
C CYS A 396 -12.85 -2.29 -24.82
N GLN A 397 -13.35 -1.64 -25.87
CA GLN A 397 -14.66 -1.95 -26.47
C GLN A 397 -14.74 -3.39 -26.98
N ASP A 398 -13.69 -3.87 -27.65
CA ASP A 398 -13.60 -5.26 -28.17
C ASP A 398 -13.63 -6.32 -27.05
N ARG A 399 -13.46 -5.91 -25.78
CA ARG A 399 -13.44 -6.78 -24.59
C ARG A 399 -14.57 -6.54 -23.59
N ASP A 400 -15.57 -5.78 -24.03
CA ASP A 400 -16.70 -5.35 -23.19
C ASP A 400 -16.22 -4.68 -21.89
N CYS A 401 -15.15 -3.90 -21.96
CA CYS A 401 -14.63 -3.13 -20.85
C CYS A 401 -15.04 -1.65 -20.99
N ARG A 402 -15.57 -1.06 -19.93
CA ARG A 402 -15.81 0.38 -19.85
C ARG A 402 -14.48 1.14 -19.95
N PHE A 403 -14.50 2.29 -20.58
CA PHE A 403 -13.32 3.11 -20.80
C PHE A 403 -13.62 4.58 -20.53
N ALA A 404 -12.67 5.29 -19.92
CA ALA A 404 -12.72 6.74 -19.74
C ALA A 404 -11.32 7.35 -19.83
N ILE A 405 -11.22 8.51 -20.48
CA ILE A 405 -10.00 9.32 -20.50
C ILE A 405 -10.06 10.29 -19.32
N THR A 406 -8.96 10.40 -18.56
CA THR A 406 -8.83 11.34 -17.45
C THR A 406 -7.70 12.34 -17.68
N LYS A 407 -7.93 13.59 -17.27
CA LYS A 407 -6.96 14.71 -17.28
C LYS A 407 -6.89 15.37 -15.91
N VAL A 408 -6.97 14.54 -14.87
CA VAL A 408 -7.12 15.01 -13.49
C VAL A 408 -5.88 15.71 -12.95
N TRP A 409 -4.68 15.40 -13.47
CA TRP A 409 -3.47 16.12 -13.11
C TRP A 409 -3.55 17.60 -13.51
N GLU A 410 -4.05 17.88 -14.70
CA GLU A 410 -4.16 19.23 -15.27
C GLU A 410 -5.39 20.00 -14.77
N LYS A 411 -6.53 19.30 -14.61
CA LYS A 411 -7.86 19.90 -14.43
C LYS A 411 -8.55 19.55 -13.11
N GLY A 412 -7.88 18.84 -12.21
CA GLY A 412 -8.53 18.42 -10.97
C GLY A 412 -9.75 17.54 -11.22
N GLY A 413 -10.80 17.72 -10.42
CA GLY A 413 -12.04 16.97 -10.51
C GLY A 413 -12.75 17.12 -11.85
N GLU A 414 -12.70 18.29 -12.48
CA GLU A 414 -13.28 18.49 -13.82
C GLU A 414 -12.72 17.49 -14.84
N GLY A 415 -11.40 17.22 -14.77
CA GLY A 415 -10.74 16.26 -15.65
C GLY A 415 -11.10 14.80 -15.42
N GLY A 416 -11.86 14.49 -14.36
CA GLY A 416 -12.31 13.14 -13.99
C GLY A 416 -13.80 12.89 -14.16
N ILE A 417 -14.60 13.87 -14.63
CA ILE A 417 -16.07 13.77 -14.67
C ILE A 417 -16.55 12.57 -15.50
N GLU A 418 -15.90 12.29 -16.63
CA GLU A 418 -16.29 11.15 -17.47
C GLU A 418 -16.05 9.81 -16.74
N LEU A 419 -14.91 9.65 -16.10
CA LEU A 419 -14.65 8.47 -15.25
C LEU A 419 -15.66 8.37 -14.10
N ALA A 420 -16.00 9.49 -13.45
CA ALA A 420 -17.00 9.52 -12.38
C ALA A 420 -18.38 9.05 -12.85
N LYS A 421 -18.82 9.46 -14.05
CA LYS A 421 -20.08 8.98 -14.66
C LYS A 421 -20.04 7.48 -14.93
N GLN A 422 -18.92 6.96 -15.50
CA GLN A 422 -18.75 5.53 -15.73
C GLN A 422 -18.79 4.74 -14.42
N VAL A 423 -18.15 5.24 -13.35
CA VAL A 423 -18.20 4.62 -12.02
C VAL A 423 -19.62 4.57 -11.49
N ILE A 424 -20.38 5.68 -11.55
CA ILE A 424 -21.78 5.71 -11.10
C ILE A 424 -22.64 4.74 -11.89
N ASP A 425 -22.54 4.76 -13.21
CA ASP A 425 -23.32 3.85 -14.07
C ASP A 425 -23.00 2.39 -13.75
N THR A 426 -21.72 2.05 -13.52
CA THR A 426 -21.30 0.72 -13.09
C THR A 426 -21.92 0.34 -11.74
N LEU A 427 -21.83 1.21 -10.74
CA LEU A 427 -22.36 0.96 -9.39
C LEU A 427 -23.91 0.83 -9.35
N GLU A 428 -24.61 1.48 -10.27
CA GLU A 428 -26.07 1.46 -10.35
C GLU A 428 -26.59 0.26 -11.18
N ASN A 429 -25.86 -0.16 -12.22
CA ASN A 429 -26.34 -1.13 -13.22
C ASN A 429 -25.65 -2.49 -13.19
N GLU A 430 -24.50 -2.61 -12.52
CA GLU A 430 -23.76 -3.89 -12.43
C GLU A 430 -23.62 -4.32 -10.97
N GLN A 431 -23.66 -5.63 -10.75
CA GLN A 431 -23.49 -6.21 -9.42
C GLN A 431 -22.14 -6.90 -9.32
N SER A 432 -21.34 -6.54 -8.33
CA SER A 432 -20.12 -7.25 -7.98
C SER A 432 -20.43 -8.69 -7.57
N GLN A 433 -19.71 -9.64 -8.15
CA GLN A 433 -19.70 -11.07 -7.80
C GLN A 433 -18.37 -11.41 -7.11
N PHE A 434 -17.90 -10.49 -6.26
CA PHE A 434 -16.58 -10.59 -5.64
C PHE A 434 -16.34 -11.94 -4.99
N GLN A 435 -15.23 -12.57 -5.33
CA GLN A 435 -14.78 -13.85 -4.78
C GLN A 435 -13.25 -13.86 -4.63
N LEU A 436 -12.77 -14.67 -3.73
CA LEU A 436 -11.33 -14.89 -3.50
C LEU A 436 -10.83 -16.00 -4.45
N ILE A 437 -9.54 -15.94 -4.83
CA ILE A 437 -9.01 -16.91 -5.82
C ILE A 437 -8.59 -18.25 -5.22
N TYR A 438 -8.47 -18.35 -3.92
CA TYR A 438 -8.19 -19.62 -3.22
C TYR A 438 -8.95 -19.69 -1.89
N PRO A 439 -9.35 -20.91 -1.43
CA PRO A 439 -10.02 -21.09 -0.15
C PRO A 439 -9.02 -21.08 1.03
N ASP A 440 -9.53 -20.81 2.25
CA ASP A 440 -8.68 -20.72 3.46
C ASP A 440 -7.99 -22.04 3.79
N ASN A 441 -8.64 -23.18 3.52
CA ASN A 441 -8.14 -24.51 3.82
C ASN A 441 -7.15 -25.07 2.77
N ALA A 442 -6.83 -24.35 1.71
CA ALA A 442 -5.74 -24.72 0.80
C ALA A 442 -4.40 -24.68 1.55
N SER A 443 -3.48 -25.57 1.20
CA SER A 443 -2.10 -25.54 1.71
C SER A 443 -1.36 -24.27 1.26
N LEU A 444 -0.29 -23.90 1.96
CA LEU A 444 0.52 -22.74 1.55
C LEU A 444 1.11 -22.92 0.15
N TYR A 445 1.47 -24.15 -0.23
CA TYR A 445 1.93 -24.46 -1.59
C TYR A 445 0.85 -24.21 -2.64
N GLU A 446 -0.39 -24.66 -2.40
CA GLU A 446 -1.52 -24.44 -3.30
C GLU A 446 -1.86 -22.97 -3.44
N LYS A 447 -1.85 -22.18 -2.34
CA LYS A 447 -2.09 -20.73 -2.36
C LYS A 447 -1.04 -20.01 -3.20
N ILE A 448 0.25 -20.29 -2.98
CA ILE A 448 1.36 -19.71 -3.74
C ILE A 448 1.26 -20.08 -5.24
N ASP A 449 0.99 -21.34 -5.55
CA ASP A 449 0.85 -21.84 -6.92
C ASP A 449 -0.35 -21.20 -7.63
N THR A 450 -1.47 -21.04 -6.91
CA THR A 450 -2.68 -20.37 -7.45
C THR A 450 -2.37 -18.91 -7.82
N VAL A 451 -1.76 -18.13 -6.92
CA VAL A 451 -1.38 -16.74 -7.25
C VAL A 451 -0.42 -16.70 -8.43
N ALA A 452 0.59 -17.56 -8.45
CA ALA A 452 1.58 -17.58 -9.53
C ALA A 452 0.95 -17.92 -10.90
N LYS A 453 0.08 -18.91 -10.96
CA LYS A 453 -0.57 -19.33 -12.21
C LYS A 453 -1.69 -18.39 -12.63
N GLU A 454 -2.62 -18.12 -11.72
CA GLU A 454 -3.84 -17.40 -12.05
C GLU A 454 -3.59 -15.90 -12.24
N ILE A 455 -2.78 -15.28 -11.39
CA ILE A 455 -2.54 -13.83 -11.43
C ILE A 455 -1.34 -13.48 -12.31
N TYR A 456 -0.22 -14.20 -12.15
CA TYR A 456 0.99 -13.85 -12.91
C TYR A 456 1.05 -14.52 -14.28
N GLY A 457 0.38 -15.65 -14.48
CA GLY A 457 0.43 -16.43 -15.71
C GLY A 457 1.68 -17.32 -15.81
N ALA A 458 2.28 -17.68 -14.67
CA ALA A 458 3.42 -18.58 -14.60
C ALA A 458 3.01 -20.03 -14.91
N ASN A 459 3.95 -20.84 -15.41
CA ASN A 459 3.75 -22.28 -15.60
C ASN A 459 3.77 -23.05 -14.28
N GLY A 460 4.32 -22.47 -13.20
CA GLY A 460 4.40 -23.06 -11.87
C GLY A 460 5.38 -22.33 -10.98
N VAL A 461 5.68 -22.96 -9.84
CA VAL A 461 6.56 -22.41 -8.79
C VAL A 461 7.69 -23.39 -8.45
N THR A 462 8.90 -22.86 -8.31
CA THR A 462 10.03 -23.58 -7.74
C THR A 462 10.41 -23.01 -6.40
N TYR A 463 10.95 -23.84 -5.52
CA TYR A 463 11.29 -23.47 -4.15
C TYR A 463 12.74 -23.84 -3.84
N SER A 464 13.47 -22.94 -3.18
CA SER A 464 14.74 -23.28 -2.56
C SER A 464 14.52 -24.32 -1.46
N GLN A 465 15.56 -25.05 -1.06
CA GLN A 465 15.46 -25.99 0.06
C GLN A 465 15.08 -25.27 1.37
N HIS A 466 15.61 -24.05 1.58
CA HIS A 466 15.28 -23.23 2.73
C HIS A 466 13.78 -22.86 2.74
N ALA A 467 13.23 -22.43 1.61
CA ALA A 467 11.81 -22.10 1.50
C ALA A 467 10.90 -23.31 1.79
N ARG A 468 11.26 -24.52 1.31
CA ARG A 468 10.53 -25.76 1.60
C ARG A 468 10.49 -26.06 3.10
N ASN A 469 11.67 -26.04 3.74
CA ASN A 469 11.79 -26.30 5.18
C ASN A 469 10.97 -25.28 6.01
N MET A 470 10.96 -24.01 5.58
CA MET A 470 10.18 -22.96 6.27
C MET A 470 8.68 -23.13 6.06
N LEU A 471 8.21 -23.49 4.86
CA LEU A 471 6.79 -23.78 4.62
C LEU A 471 6.29 -24.91 5.51
N GLU A 472 7.04 -26.03 5.57
CA GLU A 472 6.72 -27.15 6.45
C GLU A 472 6.71 -26.74 7.94
N LYS A 473 7.69 -25.93 8.36
CA LYS A 473 7.74 -25.41 9.73
C LYS A 473 6.54 -24.53 10.06
N ILE A 474 6.16 -23.63 9.15
CA ILE A 474 5.01 -22.72 9.31
C ILE A 474 3.69 -23.49 9.38
N GLU A 475 3.50 -24.51 8.53
CA GLU A 475 2.32 -25.37 8.58
C GLU A 475 2.27 -26.18 9.89
N ASN A 476 3.38 -26.72 10.35
CA ASN A 476 3.48 -27.45 11.62
C ASN A 476 3.21 -26.54 12.85
N MET A 477 3.51 -25.25 12.77
CA MET A 477 3.15 -24.27 13.79
C MET A 477 1.67 -23.89 13.76
N GLY A 478 0.86 -24.41 12.82
CA GLY A 478 -0.58 -24.16 12.71
C GLY A 478 -0.95 -22.95 11.85
N PHE A 479 -0.01 -22.32 11.15
CA PHE A 479 -0.25 -21.14 10.31
C PHE A 479 -0.59 -21.47 8.84
N GLY A 480 -0.82 -22.73 8.49
CA GLY A 480 -1.16 -23.15 7.12
C GLY A 480 -2.45 -22.51 6.57
N HIS A 481 -3.35 -22.06 7.45
CA HIS A 481 -4.59 -21.38 7.07
C HIS A 481 -4.40 -19.91 6.66
N PHE A 482 -3.23 -19.30 6.95
CA PHE A 482 -2.96 -17.90 6.61
C PHE A 482 -2.95 -17.66 5.10
N PRO A 483 -3.40 -16.48 4.62
CA PRO A 483 -3.19 -16.06 3.25
C PRO A 483 -1.70 -15.85 2.95
N VAL A 484 -1.35 -15.88 1.68
CA VAL A 484 0.03 -15.67 1.22
C VAL A 484 0.22 -14.25 0.67
N CYS A 485 1.34 -13.66 1.02
CA CYS A 485 1.80 -12.36 0.51
C CYS A 485 3.00 -12.60 -0.41
N MET A 486 2.77 -12.60 -1.72
CA MET A 486 3.84 -12.75 -2.69
C MET A 486 4.66 -11.47 -2.79
N ALA A 487 5.93 -11.54 -2.38
CA ALA A 487 6.87 -10.43 -2.45
C ALA A 487 7.73 -10.55 -3.71
N LYS A 488 7.42 -9.76 -4.73
CA LYS A 488 8.10 -9.78 -6.03
C LYS A 488 8.34 -8.37 -6.58
N THR A 489 9.06 -8.29 -7.70
CA THR A 489 9.21 -7.04 -8.44
C THR A 489 7.86 -6.49 -8.91
N GLN A 490 7.70 -5.18 -8.85
CA GLN A 490 6.49 -4.49 -9.35
C GLN A 490 6.51 -4.25 -10.87
N TYR A 491 7.64 -4.44 -11.52
CA TYR A 491 7.82 -4.06 -12.94
C TYR A 491 7.46 -5.14 -13.94
N SER A 492 7.17 -6.34 -13.49
CA SER A 492 6.83 -7.49 -14.34
C SER A 492 5.77 -8.35 -13.69
N LEU A 493 4.99 -9.06 -14.48
CA LEU A 493 4.14 -10.16 -14.01
C LEU A 493 4.98 -11.33 -13.46
N SER A 494 6.22 -11.50 -13.95
CA SER A 494 7.17 -12.50 -13.43
C SER A 494 7.97 -11.99 -12.22
N ASP A 495 8.87 -12.79 -11.68
CA ASP A 495 9.86 -12.39 -10.66
C ASP A 495 11.15 -11.77 -11.26
N ASN A 496 11.24 -11.69 -12.58
CA ASN A 496 12.31 -11.04 -13.31
C ASN A 496 11.87 -9.66 -13.83
N PRO A 497 12.42 -8.55 -13.33
CA PRO A 497 11.99 -7.19 -13.72
C PRO A 497 12.26 -6.82 -15.17
N THR A 498 13.04 -7.62 -15.91
CA THR A 498 13.35 -7.35 -17.32
C THR A 498 12.35 -7.99 -18.28
N LEU A 499 11.49 -8.90 -17.82
CA LEU A 499 10.44 -9.53 -18.62
C LEU A 499 9.20 -8.65 -18.61
N LEU A 500 9.15 -7.69 -19.52
CA LEU A 500 8.07 -6.70 -19.62
C LEU A 500 6.84 -7.26 -20.37
N GLY A 501 5.74 -6.52 -20.34
CA GLY A 501 4.52 -6.87 -21.04
C GLY A 501 3.76 -8.04 -20.40
N ARG A 502 3.47 -9.05 -21.19
CA ARG A 502 2.82 -10.30 -20.77
C ARG A 502 3.76 -11.47 -21.02
N PRO A 503 4.73 -11.74 -20.14
CA PRO A 503 5.65 -12.86 -20.33
C PRO A 503 4.90 -14.21 -20.30
N THR A 504 5.41 -15.17 -21.06
CA THR A 504 4.96 -16.56 -21.11
C THR A 504 6.13 -17.49 -20.78
N ASP A 505 5.84 -18.75 -20.53
CA ASP A 505 6.85 -19.80 -20.33
C ASP A 505 7.86 -19.51 -19.22
N PHE A 506 7.42 -18.92 -18.14
CA PHE A 506 8.25 -18.65 -16.97
C PHE A 506 7.74 -19.37 -15.73
N THR A 507 8.62 -19.52 -14.74
CA THR A 507 8.36 -20.10 -13.44
C THR A 507 8.74 -19.11 -12.36
N ILE A 508 7.93 -18.98 -11.31
CA ILE A 508 8.26 -18.15 -10.14
C ILE A 508 9.20 -18.92 -9.23
N ASN A 509 10.27 -18.28 -8.78
CA ASN A 509 11.23 -18.87 -7.86
C ASN A 509 11.08 -18.29 -6.45
N VAL A 510 10.54 -19.07 -5.52
CA VAL A 510 10.44 -18.71 -4.10
C VAL A 510 11.74 -19.11 -3.39
N ARG A 511 12.54 -18.11 -3.01
CA ARG A 511 13.84 -18.30 -2.39
C ARG A 511 13.78 -18.40 -0.87
N GLU A 512 12.81 -17.73 -0.25
CA GLU A 512 12.66 -17.62 1.20
C GLU A 512 11.18 -17.45 1.55
N VAL A 513 10.77 -17.96 2.69
CA VAL A 513 9.43 -17.81 3.25
C VAL A 513 9.53 -17.48 4.72
N TYR A 514 8.70 -16.60 5.22
CA TYR A 514 8.55 -16.34 6.65
C TYR A 514 7.10 -16.01 7.00
N VAL A 515 6.74 -16.18 8.27
CA VAL A 515 5.42 -15.84 8.77
C VAL A 515 5.46 -14.48 9.48
N SER A 516 4.51 -13.61 9.14
CA SER A 516 4.14 -12.42 9.92
C SER A 516 2.94 -12.81 10.78
N ALA A 517 3.22 -13.47 11.90
CA ALA A 517 2.19 -14.16 12.69
C ALA A 517 1.18 -13.19 13.32
N GLY A 518 1.64 -12.02 13.77
CA GLY A 518 0.76 -10.97 14.28
C GLY A 518 -0.06 -10.29 13.19
N ALA A 519 0.51 -10.10 12.00
CA ALA A 519 -0.24 -9.57 10.85
C ALA A 519 -1.20 -10.62 10.27
N GLY A 520 -0.91 -11.92 10.42
CA GLY A 520 -1.79 -13.01 10.01
C GLY A 520 -1.62 -13.40 8.54
N PHE A 521 -0.40 -13.32 7.96
CA PHE A 521 -0.10 -13.80 6.62
C PHE A 521 1.31 -14.39 6.51
N VAL A 522 1.53 -15.20 5.49
CA VAL A 522 2.83 -15.79 5.15
C VAL A 522 3.42 -15.05 3.97
N VAL A 523 4.67 -14.60 4.09
CA VAL A 523 5.38 -13.88 3.02
C VAL A 523 6.25 -14.86 2.24
N ALA A 524 6.06 -14.91 0.92
CA ALA A 524 6.88 -15.68 0.00
C ALA A 524 7.75 -14.72 -0.84
N LEU A 525 9.05 -14.73 -0.56
CA LEU A 525 10.03 -13.86 -1.25
C LEU A 525 10.49 -14.49 -2.55
N THR A 526 10.28 -13.76 -3.65
CA THR A 526 10.76 -14.12 -4.98
C THR A 526 11.79 -13.11 -5.47
N GLY A 527 12.69 -13.50 -6.35
CA GLY A 527 13.69 -12.60 -6.91
C GLY A 527 14.51 -11.84 -5.86
N THR A 528 14.96 -10.62 -6.19
CA THR A 528 15.76 -9.76 -5.28
C THR A 528 14.90 -8.65 -4.71
N ILE A 529 14.28 -8.91 -3.57
CA ILE A 529 13.48 -7.92 -2.83
C ILE A 529 14.24 -7.47 -1.59
N THR A 530 14.29 -6.17 -1.34
CA THR A 530 14.93 -5.59 -0.16
C THR A 530 13.91 -4.90 0.73
N THR A 531 13.98 -5.19 2.03
CA THR A 531 13.13 -4.56 3.05
C THR A 531 13.73 -3.25 3.60
N MET A 532 14.96 -2.93 3.23
CA MET A 532 15.62 -1.64 3.49
C MET A 532 16.11 -1.07 2.15
N PRO A 533 15.36 -0.16 1.51
CA PRO A 533 15.78 0.52 0.29
C PRO A 533 17.05 1.35 0.51
N GLY A 534 17.81 1.58 -0.54
CA GLY A 534 18.91 2.54 -0.52
C GLY A 534 18.54 3.84 -1.23
N LEU A 535 19.19 4.93 -0.87
CA LEU A 535 19.10 6.17 -1.64
C LEU A 535 19.68 5.94 -3.06
N PRO A 536 19.04 6.51 -4.11
CA PRO A 536 19.54 6.45 -5.48
C PRO A 536 20.80 7.31 -5.66
N LYS A 537 21.43 7.22 -6.84
CA LYS A 537 22.60 8.05 -7.18
C LYS A 537 22.32 9.54 -7.03
N THR A 538 21.10 9.96 -7.36
CA THR A 538 20.63 11.35 -7.23
C THR A 538 19.31 11.31 -6.44
N PRO A 539 19.37 11.39 -5.10
CA PRO A 539 18.18 11.35 -4.27
C PRO A 539 17.36 12.65 -4.39
N ALA A 540 16.06 12.56 -4.22
CA ALA A 540 15.15 13.72 -4.19
C ALA A 540 15.58 14.74 -3.11
N ALA A 541 16.15 14.27 -2.01
CA ALA A 541 16.66 15.07 -0.90
C ALA A 541 17.56 16.22 -1.31
N ILE A 542 18.33 16.11 -2.40
CA ILE A 542 19.23 17.18 -2.86
C ILE A 542 18.49 18.41 -3.43
N LYS A 543 17.20 18.27 -3.73
CA LYS A 543 16.35 19.32 -4.29
C LYS A 543 15.45 19.97 -3.26
N VAL A 544 15.28 19.31 -2.10
CA VAL A 544 14.41 19.81 -1.03
C VAL A 544 15.17 20.87 -0.23
N ASP A 545 14.56 22.04 -0.08
CA ASP A 545 15.09 23.15 0.70
C ASP A 545 13.99 23.89 1.45
N ILE A 546 14.34 24.68 2.44
CA ILE A 546 13.43 25.50 3.23
C ILE A 546 13.94 26.94 3.29
N ASN A 547 13.09 27.90 2.98
CA ASN A 547 13.44 29.29 3.05
C ASN A 547 13.28 29.89 4.46
N ASN A 548 13.75 31.12 4.69
CA ASN A 548 13.71 31.82 5.97
C ASN A 548 12.28 32.08 6.52
N ARG A 549 11.24 31.83 5.73
CA ARG A 549 9.83 31.93 6.14
C ARG A 549 9.22 30.55 6.47
N GLY A 550 10.04 29.50 6.48
CA GLY A 550 9.58 28.14 6.73
C GLY A 550 8.86 27.48 5.55
N LYS A 551 8.90 28.08 4.35
CA LYS A 551 8.28 27.54 3.16
C LYS A 551 9.24 26.56 2.48
N ILE A 552 8.76 25.33 2.23
CA ILE A 552 9.53 24.24 1.61
C ILE A 552 9.45 24.35 0.08
N ASP A 553 10.53 24.00 -0.60
CA ASP A 553 10.62 23.84 -2.05
C ASP A 553 11.25 22.50 -2.40
N GLY A 554 11.07 22.03 -3.64
CA GLY A 554 11.67 20.80 -4.14
C GLY A 554 11.05 19.49 -3.61
N LEU A 555 10.04 19.54 -2.76
CA LEU A 555 9.26 18.39 -2.37
C LEU A 555 8.30 18.01 -3.52
N ILE A 556 8.31 16.75 -3.94
CA ILE A 556 7.56 16.25 -5.12
C ILE A 556 6.49 15.29 -4.66
#